data_c823a17c9f80ef86b039976f369baa26
#
_entry.id   c823a17c9f80ef86b039976f369baa26
#
_cell.length_a   1.000
_cell.length_b   1.000
_cell.length_c   1.000
_cell.angle_alpha   90.00
_cell.angle_beta   90.00
_cell.angle_gamma   90.00
#
_symmetry.space_group_name_H-M   'P 1'
#
loop_
_entity.id
_entity.type
_entity.pdbx_description
1 polymer ?
#
loop_
_entity_poly.entity_id
_entity_poly.type
_entity_poly.pdbx_seq_one_letter_code
_entity_poly.pdbx_strand_id
1 'polypeptide(L)'
;MKAAVCREFGKPWSIEEIQLAPPGASEIRVKIKACAICHSDISYADGIWGGEVPAVFGHEAAGTVLETGPAVKEFHIGDPVIVTLLRHCGSCFFCSSGDAPLCESHFPLYDQSPLSTPQGESLIQGLRTGAFAEEVVVDASQAASIPQSMPFDSASLLS
;
A
#
# COMPACT_ATOMS: atom_id res chain seq x y z
N MET A 1 -4.71 -11.98 -8.68
CA MET A 1 -4.26 -12.18 -7.29
C MET A 1 -5.43 -12.10 -6.33
N LYS A 2 -5.30 -12.64 -5.11
CA LYS A 2 -6.36 -12.57 -4.09
C LYS A 2 -6.19 -11.36 -3.18
N ALA A 3 -7.34 -10.79 -2.74
CA ALA A 3 -7.39 -9.74 -1.74
C ALA A 3 -8.62 -9.89 -0.83
N ALA A 4 -8.55 -9.31 0.36
CA ALA A 4 -9.70 -9.15 1.24
C ALA A 4 -10.40 -7.82 0.90
N VAL A 5 -11.58 -7.91 0.30
CA VAL A 5 -12.33 -6.75 -0.20
C VAL A 5 -13.47 -6.40 0.76
N CYS A 6 -13.50 -5.15 1.20
CA CYS A 6 -14.63 -4.55 1.91
C CYS A 6 -15.60 -4.00 0.86
N ARG A 7 -16.74 -4.68 0.67
CA ARG A 7 -17.77 -4.28 -0.30
C ARG A 7 -18.79 -3.30 0.28
N GLU A 8 -19.02 -3.39 1.57
CA GLU A 8 -20.00 -2.58 2.30
C GLU A 8 -19.50 -2.35 3.73
N PHE A 9 -19.66 -1.14 4.25
CA PHE A 9 -19.25 -0.82 5.62
C PHE A 9 -20.03 -1.66 6.66
N GLY A 10 -19.31 -2.11 7.68
CA GLY A 10 -19.85 -2.93 8.77
C GLY A 10 -20.27 -4.36 8.37
N LYS A 11 -19.88 -4.82 7.18
CA LYS A 11 -20.12 -6.20 6.72
C LYS A 11 -18.81 -7.01 6.68
N PRO A 12 -18.91 -8.35 6.78
CA PRO A 12 -17.74 -9.22 6.59
C PRO A 12 -17.08 -8.98 5.23
N TRP A 13 -15.75 -8.98 5.21
CA TRP A 13 -14.98 -8.88 3.99
C TRP A 13 -15.02 -10.20 3.21
N SER A 14 -14.92 -10.10 1.89
CA SER A 14 -14.83 -11.26 0.97
C SER A 14 -13.42 -11.41 0.43
N ILE A 15 -12.95 -12.66 0.29
CA ILE A 15 -11.72 -12.94 -0.44
C ILE A 15 -12.07 -13.04 -1.92
N GLU A 16 -11.51 -12.13 -2.71
CA GLU A 16 -11.82 -11.98 -4.13
C GLU A 16 -10.58 -12.07 -5.00
N GLU A 17 -10.77 -12.53 -6.24
CA GLU A 17 -9.77 -12.37 -7.30
C GLU A 17 -9.83 -10.93 -7.81
N ILE A 18 -8.69 -10.26 -7.78
CA ILE A 18 -8.55 -8.88 -8.26
C ILE A 18 -7.37 -8.74 -9.22
N GLN A 19 -7.32 -7.65 -9.95
CA GLN A 19 -6.22 -7.26 -10.83
C GLN A 19 -5.43 -6.12 -10.20
N LEU A 20 -4.12 -6.11 -10.42
CA LEU A 20 -3.19 -5.08 -9.98
C LEU A 20 -2.49 -4.53 -11.22
N ALA A 21 -2.59 -3.22 -11.43
CA ALA A 21 -1.88 -2.53 -12.50
C ALA A 21 -0.34 -2.62 -12.30
N PRO A 22 0.46 -2.55 -13.36
CA PRO A 22 1.91 -2.45 -13.23
C PRO A 22 2.31 -1.15 -12.53
N PRO A 23 3.48 -1.10 -11.88
CA PRO A 23 3.95 0.11 -11.21
C PRO A 23 4.24 1.23 -12.21
N GLY A 24 3.87 2.46 -11.85
CA GLY A 24 4.26 3.69 -12.53
C GLY A 24 5.74 4.04 -12.31
N ALA A 25 6.17 5.20 -12.81
CA ALA A 25 7.59 5.56 -12.87
C ALA A 25 8.30 5.58 -11.51
N SER A 26 7.66 6.11 -10.46
CA SER A 26 8.20 6.21 -9.09
C SER A 26 7.65 5.13 -8.14
N GLU A 27 7.01 4.11 -8.67
CA GLU A 27 6.31 3.11 -7.88
C GLU A 27 7.06 1.77 -7.86
N ILE A 28 6.74 0.96 -6.87
CA ILE A 28 7.23 -0.41 -6.75
C ILE A 28 6.06 -1.37 -6.56
N ARG A 29 6.23 -2.60 -7.05
CA ARG A 29 5.35 -3.73 -6.78
C ARG A 29 5.98 -4.61 -5.71
N VAL A 30 5.25 -4.88 -4.64
CA VAL A 30 5.72 -5.66 -3.50
C VAL A 30 4.84 -6.88 -3.31
N LYS A 31 5.45 -8.06 -3.21
CA LYS A 31 4.77 -9.29 -2.77
C LYS A 31 4.67 -9.28 -1.26
N ILE A 32 3.45 -9.21 -0.74
CA ILE A 32 3.20 -9.17 0.69
C ILE A 32 3.47 -10.53 1.32
N LYS A 33 4.20 -10.52 2.42
CA LYS A 33 4.53 -11.70 3.23
C LYS A 33 3.85 -11.68 4.59
N ALA A 34 3.65 -10.47 5.13
CA ALA A 34 2.89 -10.23 6.36
C ALA A 34 2.25 -8.84 6.29
N CYS A 35 1.08 -8.71 6.87
CA CYS A 35 0.41 -7.43 7.08
C CYS A 35 -0.28 -7.49 8.45
N ALA A 36 0.08 -6.55 9.33
CA ALA A 36 -0.58 -6.41 10.62
C ALA A 36 -1.97 -5.77 10.45
N ILE A 37 -2.85 -6.01 11.40
CA ILE A 37 -4.19 -5.42 11.44
C ILE A 37 -4.16 -4.27 12.43
N CYS A 38 -4.29 -3.05 11.94
CA CYS A 38 -4.42 -1.86 12.75
C CYS A 38 -5.89 -1.58 13.10
N HIS A 39 -6.13 -0.91 14.22
CA HIS A 39 -7.46 -0.46 14.58
C HIS A 39 -8.07 0.49 13.53
N SER A 40 -7.26 1.26 12.83
CA SER A 40 -7.69 2.13 11.73
C SER A 40 -8.30 1.36 10.56
N ASP A 41 -7.81 0.16 10.23
CA ASP A 41 -8.42 -0.68 9.18
C ASP A 41 -9.85 -1.05 9.56
N ILE A 42 -10.08 -1.38 10.84
CA ILE A 42 -11.40 -1.72 11.37
C ILE A 42 -12.31 -0.50 11.35
N SER A 43 -11.82 0.66 11.83
CA SER A 43 -12.60 1.90 11.86
C SER A 43 -13.05 2.36 10.48
N TYR A 44 -12.17 2.22 9.46
CA TYR A 44 -12.55 2.51 8.08
C TYR A 44 -13.54 1.49 7.53
N ALA A 45 -13.32 0.19 7.77
CA ALA A 45 -14.21 -0.87 7.30
C ALA A 45 -15.60 -0.81 7.93
N ASP A 46 -15.71 -0.32 9.16
CA ASP A 46 -16.99 -0.04 9.84
C ASP A 46 -17.64 1.28 9.37
N GLY A 47 -16.93 2.08 8.56
CA GLY A 47 -17.41 3.37 8.08
C GLY A 47 -17.38 4.50 9.11
N ILE A 48 -16.74 4.30 10.28
CA ILE A 48 -16.67 5.29 11.36
C ILE A 48 -15.95 6.56 10.91
N TRP A 49 -14.92 6.43 10.10
CA TRP A 49 -14.14 7.57 9.57
C TRP A 49 -14.56 7.98 8.16
N GLY A 50 -15.65 7.41 7.65
CA GLY A 50 -16.10 7.65 6.28
C GLY A 50 -15.21 6.97 5.25
N GLY A 51 -15.18 7.50 4.04
CA GLY A 51 -14.45 6.95 2.91
C GLY A 51 -15.35 6.35 1.85
N GLU A 52 -14.80 5.53 1.00
CA GLU A 52 -15.50 4.89 -0.12
C GLU A 52 -15.22 3.39 -0.14
N VAL A 53 -16.22 2.63 -0.61
CA VAL A 53 -16.13 1.20 -0.88
C VAL A 53 -16.64 0.93 -2.31
N PRO A 54 -16.22 -0.16 -3.00
CA PRO A 54 -15.42 -1.27 -2.48
C PRO A 54 -13.93 -0.91 -2.31
N ALA A 55 -13.30 -1.42 -1.25
CA ALA A 55 -11.92 -1.10 -0.88
C ALA A 55 -11.12 -2.32 -0.41
N VAL A 56 -9.79 -2.26 -0.61
CA VAL A 56 -8.83 -3.17 0.03
C VAL A 56 -8.05 -2.34 1.05
N PHE A 57 -8.10 -2.73 2.32
CA PHE A 57 -7.38 -2.08 3.43
C PHE A 57 -6.03 -2.76 3.72
N GLY A 58 -5.43 -2.46 4.86
CA GLY A 58 -4.10 -2.94 5.26
C GLY A 58 -3.01 -1.94 4.88
N HIS A 59 -2.21 -1.51 5.87
CA HIS A 59 -1.17 -0.49 5.68
C HIS A 59 0.08 -0.72 6.52
N GLU A 60 0.09 -1.75 7.34
CA GLU A 60 1.24 -2.18 8.15
C GLU A 60 1.81 -3.46 7.54
N ALA A 61 2.58 -3.35 6.47
CA ALA A 61 2.95 -4.49 5.67
C ALA A 61 4.46 -4.68 5.53
N ALA A 62 4.86 -5.92 5.29
CA ALA A 62 6.22 -6.27 4.93
C ALA A 62 6.22 -7.32 3.80
N GLY A 63 7.21 -7.24 2.93
CA GLY A 63 7.28 -8.11 1.77
C GLY A 63 8.55 -7.98 0.97
N THR A 64 8.52 -8.48 -0.26
CA THR A 64 9.65 -8.51 -1.17
C THR A 64 9.33 -7.76 -2.45
N VAL A 65 10.21 -6.88 -2.89
CA VAL A 65 10.08 -6.14 -4.16
C VAL A 65 10.06 -7.10 -5.34
N LEU A 66 9.02 -7.03 -6.17
CA LEU A 66 8.88 -7.83 -7.40
C LEU A 66 9.22 -7.04 -8.65
N GLU A 67 8.92 -5.74 -8.67
CA GLU A 67 9.07 -4.87 -9.83
C GLU A 67 9.30 -3.43 -9.37
N THR A 68 10.07 -2.66 -10.13
CA THR A 68 10.35 -1.25 -9.86
C THR A 68 10.06 -0.42 -11.10
N GLY A 69 9.46 0.75 -10.92
CA GLY A 69 9.32 1.74 -11.97
C GLY A 69 10.68 2.32 -12.41
N PRO A 70 10.76 2.87 -13.63
CA PRO A 70 12.05 3.28 -14.21
C PRO A 70 12.75 4.45 -13.50
N ALA A 71 12.06 5.20 -12.65
CA ALA A 71 12.65 6.28 -11.85
C ALA A 71 13.14 5.81 -10.47
N VAL A 72 12.77 4.61 -10.03
CA VAL A 72 13.18 4.04 -8.73
C VAL A 72 14.63 3.56 -8.83
N LYS A 73 15.47 4.02 -7.90
CA LYS A 73 16.92 3.70 -7.86
C LYS A 73 17.35 3.05 -6.54
N GLU A 74 16.56 3.25 -5.49
CA GLU A 74 16.85 2.82 -4.12
C GLU A 74 16.47 1.38 -3.83
N PHE A 75 15.63 0.76 -4.67
CA PHE A 75 15.17 -0.61 -4.49
C PHE A 75 15.47 -1.48 -5.70
N HIS A 76 15.75 -2.76 -5.45
CA HIS A 76 15.96 -3.78 -6.47
C HIS A 76 15.00 -4.95 -6.28
N ILE A 77 14.75 -5.69 -7.36
CA ILE A 77 13.96 -6.92 -7.28
C ILE A 77 14.60 -7.90 -6.30
N GLY A 78 13.80 -8.40 -5.35
CA GLY A 78 14.24 -9.29 -4.30
C GLY A 78 14.53 -8.61 -2.96
N ASP A 79 14.57 -7.27 -2.90
CA ASP A 79 14.82 -6.55 -1.65
C ASP A 79 13.67 -6.76 -0.66
N PRO A 80 13.96 -7.09 0.61
CA PRO A 80 12.97 -7.12 1.66
C PRO A 80 12.66 -5.71 2.16
N VAL A 81 11.38 -5.37 2.26
CA VAL A 81 10.91 -4.03 2.63
C VAL A 81 9.73 -4.09 3.59
N ILE A 82 9.59 -3.06 4.41
CA ILE A 82 8.30 -2.67 5.00
C ILE A 82 7.60 -1.69 4.07
N VAL A 83 6.26 -1.63 4.15
CA VAL A 83 5.43 -0.71 3.39
C VAL A 83 4.49 0.00 4.33
N THR A 84 4.53 1.34 4.32
CA THR A 84 3.73 2.22 5.17
C THR A 84 2.68 3.00 4.37
N LEU A 85 1.80 3.72 5.05
CA LEU A 85 0.83 4.63 4.42
C LEU A 85 1.40 6.02 4.08
N LEU A 86 2.63 6.32 4.51
CA LEU A 86 3.23 7.66 4.40
C LEU A 86 3.94 7.83 3.05
N ARG A 87 3.40 8.71 2.19
CA ARG A 87 4.03 9.12 0.92
C ARG A 87 4.73 10.46 1.09
N HIS A 88 5.91 10.61 0.49
CA HIS A 88 6.64 11.88 0.52
C HIS A 88 7.46 12.09 -0.76
N CYS A 89 7.53 13.33 -1.23
CA CYS A 89 8.24 13.67 -2.48
C CYS A 89 9.73 13.99 -2.29
N GLY A 90 10.18 14.19 -1.06
CA GLY A 90 11.57 14.55 -0.73
C GLY A 90 11.97 15.99 -1.05
N SER A 91 11.13 16.82 -1.69
CA SER A 91 11.52 18.13 -2.23
C SER A 91 10.60 19.31 -1.86
N CYS A 92 9.36 19.09 -1.38
CA CYS A 92 8.50 20.17 -0.92
C CYS A 92 8.98 20.78 0.38
N PHE A 93 8.37 21.89 0.80
CA PHE A 93 8.74 22.60 2.03
C PHE A 93 8.82 21.65 3.24
N PHE A 94 7.77 20.87 3.48
CA PHE A 94 7.73 19.95 4.63
C PHE A 94 8.79 18.85 4.54
N CYS A 95 8.96 18.22 3.38
CA CYS A 95 10.01 17.23 3.21
C CYS A 95 11.41 17.78 3.44
N SER A 96 11.68 18.99 2.93
CA SER A 96 12.97 19.67 3.09
C SER A 96 13.24 20.13 4.53
N SER A 97 12.18 20.33 5.32
CA SER A 97 12.26 20.68 6.74
C SER A 97 12.34 19.47 7.68
N GLY A 98 12.26 18.23 7.14
CA GLY A 98 12.27 17.00 7.94
C GLY A 98 10.89 16.49 8.36
N ASP A 99 9.81 17.17 7.96
CA ASP A 99 8.42 16.83 8.28
C ASP A 99 7.75 16.07 7.14
N ALA A 100 8.40 15.01 6.63
CA ALA A 100 7.92 14.20 5.51
C ALA A 100 6.46 13.72 5.63
N PRO A 101 5.93 13.37 6.82
CA PRO A 101 4.51 13.02 6.97
C PRO A 101 3.53 14.12 6.54
N LEU A 102 3.96 15.38 6.52
CA LEU A 102 3.17 16.54 6.10
C LEU A 102 3.36 16.88 4.61
N CYS A 103 3.94 15.97 3.83
CA CYS A 103 4.16 16.18 2.40
C CYS A 103 2.88 16.62 1.68
N GLU A 104 2.96 17.76 0.97
CA GLU A 104 1.85 18.37 0.24
C GLU A 104 1.79 18.00 -1.24
N SER A 105 2.71 17.16 -1.71
CA SER A 105 2.77 16.77 -3.11
C SER A 105 1.63 15.82 -3.48
N HIS A 106 1.16 15.97 -4.71
CA HIS A 106 0.19 15.08 -5.30
C HIS A 106 0.87 13.86 -5.94
N PHE A 107 0.28 12.69 -5.77
CA PHE A 107 0.80 11.42 -6.32
C PHE A 107 -0.22 10.81 -7.27
N PRO A 108 0.20 10.17 -8.38
CA PRO A 108 -0.73 9.56 -9.34
C PRO A 108 -1.70 8.54 -8.73
N LEU A 109 -1.26 7.80 -7.72
CA LEU A 109 -2.09 6.84 -6.98
C LEU A 109 -3.22 7.47 -6.15
N TYR A 110 -3.30 8.82 -6.06
CA TYR A 110 -4.47 9.50 -5.48
C TYR A 110 -5.59 9.65 -6.50
N ASP A 111 -5.25 9.75 -7.79
CA ASP A 111 -6.23 9.93 -8.86
C ASP A 111 -6.76 8.60 -9.37
N GLN A 112 -5.91 7.58 -9.38
CA GLN A 112 -6.25 6.28 -9.93
C GLN A 112 -5.70 5.17 -9.06
N SER A 113 -6.62 4.38 -8.49
CA SER A 113 -6.26 3.16 -7.78
C SER A 113 -5.64 2.14 -8.75
N PRO A 114 -4.57 1.44 -8.35
CA PRO A 114 -4.01 0.37 -9.16
C PRO A 114 -4.83 -0.93 -9.09
N LEU A 115 -5.90 -0.96 -8.29
CA LEU A 115 -6.70 -2.14 -8.00
C LEU A 115 -8.01 -2.14 -8.81
N SER A 116 -8.36 -3.27 -9.40
CA SER A 116 -9.64 -3.46 -10.06
C SER A 116 -10.12 -4.91 -9.97
N THR A 117 -11.43 -5.12 -10.17
CA THR A 117 -11.96 -6.47 -10.37
C THR A 117 -11.62 -6.97 -11.79
N PRO A 118 -11.71 -8.28 -12.07
CA PRO A 118 -11.56 -8.81 -13.43
C PRO A 118 -12.54 -8.22 -14.45
N GLN A 119 -13.65 -7.65 -14.00
CA GLN A 119 -14.67 -6.98 -14.83
C GLN A 119 -14.39 -5.49 -15.05
N GLY A 120 -13.29 -4.97 -14.43
CA GLY A 120 -12.87 -3.58 -14.61
C GLY A 120 -13.48 -2.59 -13.61
N GLU A 121 -14.21 -3.04 -12.58
CA GLU A 121 -14.65 -2.18 -11.49
C GLU A 121 -13.42 -1.73 -10.67
N SER A 122 -13.25 -0.43 -10.45
CA SER A 122 -12.18 0.10 -9.63
C SER A 122 -12.40 -0.21 -8.15
N LEU A 123 -11.36 -0.63 -7.47
CA LEU A 123 -11.34 -0.86 -6.02
C LEU A 123 -10.47 0.21 -5.35
N ILE A 124 -10.93 0.79 -4.26
CA ILE A 124 -10.16 1.79 -3.52
C ILE A 124 -8.92 1.14 -2.88
N GLN A 125 -7.76 1.76 -3.05
CA GLN A 125 -6.55 1.43 -2.33
C GLN A 125 -6.62 2.08 -0.94
N GLY A 126 -7.23 1.35 0.00
CA GLY A 126 -7.50 1.84 1.36
C GLY A 126 -6.21 2.19 2.09
N LEU A 127 -6.26 3.30 2.84
CA LEU A 127 -5.10 3.82 3.59
C LEU A 127 -3.84 3.96 2.71
N ARG A 128 -4.03 4.28 1.41
CA ARG A 128 -2.97 4.48 0.41
C ARG A 128 -2.08 3.26 0.15
N THR A 129 -2.43 2.07 0.67
CA THR A 129 -1.58 0.88 0.61
C THR A 129 -2.32 -0.34 0.10
N GLY A 130 -3.46 -0.72 0.70
CA GLY A 130 -4.28 -1.85 0.25
C GLY A 130 -3.60 -3.20 0.43
N ALA A 131 -2.88 -3.42 1.53
CA ALA A 131 -1.98 -4.56 1.70
C ALA A 131 -2.65 -5.85 2.21
N PHE A 132 -3.97 -5.87 2.46
CA PHE A 132 -4.70 -7.13 2.63
C PHE A 132 -4.94 -7.81 1.28
N ALA A 133 -3.86 -7.93 0.51
CA ALA A 133 -3.76 -8.56 -0.80
C ALA A 133 -2.43 -9.31 -0.93
N GLU A 134 -2.32 -10.19 -1.91
CA GLU A 134 -1.06 -10.93 -2.16
C GLU A 134 0.08 -10.00 -2.63
N GLU A 135 -0.27 -8.90 -3.32
CA GLU A 135 0.70 -7.93 -3.84
C GLU A 135 0.10 -6.52 -3.79
N VAL A 136 0.98 -5.51 -3.72
CA VAL A 136 0.61 -4.09 -3.79
C VAL A 136 1.48 -3.34 -4.78
N VAL A 137 0.95 -2.25 -5.33
CA VAL A 137 1.72 -1.20 -6.01
C VAL A 137 1.63 0.05 -5.15
N VAL A 138 2.77 0.59 -4.76
CA VAL A 138 2.90 1.78 -3.91
C VAL A 138 3.99 2.70 -4.44
N ASP A 139 3.92 3.99 -4.12
CA ASP A 139 5.04 4.90 -4.36
C ASP A 139 6.27 4.41 -3.58
N ALA A 140 7.46 4.48 -4.17
CA ALA A 140 8.70 3.98 -3.56
C ALA A 140 8.98 4.64 -2.21
N SER A 141 8.54 5.89 -2.01
CA SER A 141 8.67 6.61 -0.73
C SER A 141 7.90 5.98 0.43
N GLN A 142 6.95 5.07 0.16
CA GLN A 142 6.22 4.33 1.19
C GLN A 142 6.98 3.11 1.70
N ALA A 143 8.11 2.75 1.07
CA ALA A 143 8.88 1.58 1.44
C ALA A 143 10.16 1.94 2.18
N ALA A 144 10.60 1.06 3.07
CA ALA A 144 11.91 1.12 3.68
C ALA A 144 12.55 -0.28 3.70
N SER A 145 13.84 -0.34 3.35
CA SER A 145 14.59 -1.59 3.38
C SER A 145 14.75 -2.13 4.79
N ILE A 146 14.63 -3.44 4.94
CA ILE A 146 14.86 -4.15 6.19
C ILE A 146 16.02 -5.15 6.04
N PRO A 147 16.69 -5.55 7.15
CA PRO A 147 17.69 -6.61 7.09
C PRO A 147 17.13 -7.91 6.54
N GLN A 148 17.88 -8.62 5.71
CA GLN A 148 17.51 -9.94 5.15
C GLN A 148 17.16 -10.99 6.23
N SER A 149 17.70 -10.84 7.44
CA SER A 149 17.46 -11.74 8.56
C SER A 149 16.20 -11.40 9.38
N MET A 150 15.56 -10.25 9.10
CA MET A 150 14.35 -9.83 9.84
C MET A 150 13.14 -10.63 9.37
N PRO A 151 12.40 -11.32 10.26
CA PRO A 151 11.15 -11.98 9.91
C PRO A 151 10.09 -10.95 9.44
N PHE A 152 9.36 -11.25 8.37
CA PHE A 152 8.38 -10.33 7.82
C PHE A 152 7.19 -10.05 8.74
N ASP A 153 6.79 -11.01 9.56
CA ASP A 153 5.75 -10.83 10.59
C ASP A 153 6.16 -9.80 11.64
N SER A 154 7.41 -9.84 12.09
CA SER A 154 7.97 -8.83 12.99
C SER A 154 8.16 -7.49 12.30
N ALA A 155 8.62 -7.50 11.04
CA ALA A 155 8.85 -6.30 10.26
C ALA A 155 7.55 -5.51 9.98
N SER A 156 6.43 -6.21 9.73
CA SER A 156 5.14 -5.55 9.47
C SER A 156 4.63 -4.70 10.63
N LEU A 157 5.11 -4.96 11.86
CA LEU A 157 4.76 -4.17 13.04
C LEU A 157 5.58 -2.87 13.18
N LEU A 158 6.52 -2.61 12.28
CA LEU A 158 7.37 -1.41 12.27
C LEU A 158 6.88 -0.32 11.30
N SER A 159 5.89 -0.63 10.49
CA SER A 159 5.38 0.27 9.44
C SER A 159 4.26 1.20 9.92
#